data_aab291f1f32dfa792d6e3dd6363faaf1
#
_entry.id   aab291f1f32dfa792d6e3dd6363faaf1
#
_cell.length_a   1.000
_cell.length_b   1.000
_cell.length_c   1.000
_cell.angle_alpha   90.00
_cell.angle_beta   90.00
_cell.angle_gamma   90.00
#
_symmetry.space_group_name_H-M   'P 1'
#
loop_
_entity.id
_entity.type
_entity.pdbx_description
1 polymer ?
#
loop_
_entity_poly.entity_id
_entity_poly.type
_entity_poly.pdbx_seq_one_letter_code
_entity_poly.pdbx_strand_id
1 'polypeptide(L)'
;MLSDEEKWFFDLHGYLVLKQAVAGEDVRRMVELCDRWHAMDDSELPAPLASYRDANSKPTTPRSINQVEYVEQVFADLILNREIMRVVLALTDNCPQHVGTALTANTKDSDDLAFHGGLSGGIHNPANDYQAADGRIFATFLNAGVSLVDVPPGTGFVCIPGSHKSYFPRPDHIDIYDGSPTVDNVSVKAGDVVLFTEALCHGARKWTEDEPRRSVFVRYTTSYASWSPGAAPLEAYRDHISEDLYELKQVASFRHRKKVVERLLQDLA
;
A
#
# COMPACT_ATOMS: atom_id res chain seq x y z
N MET A 1 6.81 12.36 -13.27
CA MET A 1 6.33 11.07 -13.86
C MET A 1 7.40 10.00 -13.65
N LEU A 2 7.11 8.73 -13.90
CA LEU A 2 8.12 7.65 -13.84
C LEU A 2 9.17 7.84 -14.91
N SER A 3 10.46 7.66 -14.56
CA SER A 3 11.55 7.55 -15.52
C SER A 3 11.45 6.21 -16.28
N ASP A 4 12.17 6.11 -17.40
CA ASP A 4 12.20 4.86 -18.17
C ASP A 4 12.89 3.73 -17.39
N GLU A 5 13.88 4.06 -16.54
CA GLU A 5 14.53 3.10 -15.64
C GLU A 5 13.57 2.58 -14.57
N GLU A 6 12.78 3.47 -13.94
CA GLU A 6 11.76 3.07 -12.96
C GLU A 6 10.67 2.20 -13.57
N LYS A 7 10.21 2.52 -14.81
CA LYS A 7 9.24 1.69 -15.54
C LYS A 7 9.80 0.29 -15.81
N TRP A 8 11.03 0.25 -16.30
CA TRP A 8 11.71 -1.01 -16.60
C TRP A 8 11.92 -1.85 -15.34
N PHE A 9 12.36 -1.22 -14.23
CA PHE A 9 12.52 -1.89 -12.95
C PHE A 9 11.18 -2.43 -12.44
N PHE A 10 10.12 -1.60 -12.46
CA PHE A 10 8.80 -2.01 -12.01
C PHE A 10 8.23 -3.16 -12.87
N ASP A 11 8.39 -3.10 -14.18
CA ASP A 11 7.96 -4.18 -15.06
C ASP A 11 8.71 -5.49 -14.78
N LEU A 12 9.99 -5.44 -14.46
CA LEU A 12 10.75 -6.65 -14.10
C LEU A 12 10.35 -7.20 -12.74
N HIS A 13 10.15 -6.34 -11.75
CA HIS A 13 10.09 -6.75 -10.34
C HIS A 13 8.69 -6.71 -9.74
N GLY A 14 7.79 -5.85 -10.24
CA GLY A 14 6.44 -5.64 -9.69
C GLY A 14 6.40 -4.70 -8.49
N TYR A 15 7.52 -4.08 -8.12
CA TYR A 15 7.60 -3.08 -7.06
C TYR A 15 8.67 -2.01 -7.35
N LEU A 16 8.57 -0.88 -6.62
CA LEU A 16 9.59 0.17 -6.53
C LEU A 16 9.85 0.53 -5.08
N VAL A 17 11.05 0.95 -4.77
CA VAL A 17 11.38 1.57 -3.48
C VAL A 17 11.63 3.05 -3.69
N LEU A 18 10.72 3.89 -3.20
CA LEU A 18 10.83 5.34 -3.20
C LEU A 18 11.59 5.75 -1.94
N LYS A 19 12.85 6.14 -2.13
CA LYS A 19 13.73 6.49 -1.00
C LYS A 19 13.39 7.85 -0.43
N GLN A 20 13.24 7.91 0.92
CA GLN A 20 12.96 9.14 1.68
C GLN A 20 11.79 9.97 1.09
N ALA A 21 10.76 9.24 0.61
CA ALA A 21 9.58 9.86 0.00
C ALA A 21 8.68 10.58 1.02
N VAL A 22 8.83 10.26 2.31
CA VAL A 22 8.08 10.88 3.40
C VAL A 22 9.05 11.63 4.32
N ALA A 23 8.73 12.90 4.62
CA ALA A 23 9.56 13.76 5.46
C ALA A 23 9.68 13.20 6.89
N GLY A 24 10.86 13.36 7.50
CA GLY A 24 11.13 12.82 8.82
C GLY A 24 10.24 13.38 9.93
N GLU A 25 9.71 14.59 9.80
CA GLU A 25 8.73 15.17 10.72
C GLU A 25 7.37 14.47 10.65
N ASP A 26 6.92 14.15 9.41
CA ASP A 26 5.68 13.42 9.20
C ASP A 26 5.79 11.98 9.70
N VAL A 27 6.95 11.34 9.46
CA VAL A 27 7.24 10.00 10.00
C VAL A 27 7.13 10.01 11.53
N ARG A 28 7.77 10.96 12.21
CA ARG A 28 7.69 11.07 13.68
C ARG A 28 6.25 11.25 14.15
N ARG A 29 5.50 12.14 13.49
CA ARG A 29 4.08 12.37 13.82
C ARG A 29 3.26 11.08 13.67
N MET A 30 3.43 10.35 12.58
CA MET A 30 2.73 9.08 12.35
C MET A 30 3.13 7.99 13.35
N VAL A 31 4.40 7.95 13.80
CA VAL A 31 4.85 7.05 14.89
C VAL A 31 4.11 7.35 16.18
N GLU A 32 4.06 8.62 16.61
CA GLU A 32 3.35 9.05 17.83
C GLU A 32 1.87 8.66 17.80
N LEU A 33 1.22 8.85 16.65
CA LEU A 33 -0.18 8.49 16.46
C LEU A 33 -0.38 6.98 16.46
N CYS A 34 0.53 6.24 15.82
CA CYS A 34 0.52 4.78 15.80
C CYS A 34 0.58 4.23 17.22
N ASP A 35 1.53 4.68 18.03
CA ASP A 35 1.70 4.22 19.42
C ASP A 35 0.48 4.57 20.26
N ARG A 36 -0.03 5.80 20.14
CA ARG A 36 -1.22 6.26 20.87
C ARG A 36 -2.43 5.39 20.57
N TRP A 37 -2.76 5.19 19.30
CA TRP A 37 -3.99 4.47 18.93
C TRP A 37 -3.89 2.96 19.13
N HIS A 38 -2.69 2.37 18.99
CA HIS A 38 -2.50 0.95 19.27
C HIS A 38 -2.54 0.64 20.77
N ALA A 39 -2.32 1.63 21.64
CA ALA A 39 -2.47 1.50 23.10
C ALA A 39 -3.91 1.64 23.59
N MET A 40 -4.84 2.14 22.74
CA MET A 40 -6.26 2.30 23.09
C MET A 40 -7.05 1.02 22.82
N ASP A 41 -8.11 0.79 23.59
CA ASP A 41 -9.12 -0.20 23.25
C ASP A 41 -9.93 0.26 22.02
N ASP A 42 -10.54 -0.69 21.29
CA ASP A 42 -11.30 -0.37 20.08
C ASP A 42 -12.46 0.61 20.34
N SER A 43 -13.05 0.57 21.54
CA SER A 43 -14.13 1.47 21.95
C SER A 43 -13.67 2.89 22.30
N GLU A 44 -12.37 3.09 22.50
CA GLU A 44 -11.77 4.39 22.85
C GLU A 44 -11.21 5.13 21.63
N LEU A 45 -11.15 4.45 20.47
CA LEU A 45 -10.65 5.07 19.27
C LEU A 45 -11.54 6.25 18.84
N PRO A 46 -10.96 7.42 18.52
CA PRO A 46 -11.76 8.53 18.02
C PRO A 46 -12.42 8.17 16.69
N ALA A 47 -13.71 8.45 16.57
CA ALA A 47 -14.42 8.21 15.32
C ALA A 47 -13.84 9.10 14.18
N PRO A 48 -13.74 8.60 12.95
CA PRO A 48 -14.21 7.31 12.43
C PRO A 48 -13.16 6.19 12.44
N LEU A 49 -12.08 6.28 13.22
CA LEU A 49 -11.08 5.20 13.25
C LEU A 49 -11.76 3.86 13.48
N ALA A 50 -11.38 2.88 12.68
CA ALA A 50 -11.91 1.53 12.79
C ALA A 50 -10.76 0.53 12.92
N SER A 51 -10.79 -0.25 14.00
CA SER A 51 -9.91 -1.40 14.16
C SER A 51 -10.43 -2.55 13.31
N TYR A 52 -9.56 -3.11 12.50
CA TYR A 52 -9.87 -4.28 11.69
C TYR A 52 -9.02 -5.47 12.13
N ARG A 53 -9.70 -6.56 12.45
CA ARG A 53 -9.12 -7.89 12.56
C ARG A 53 -10.04 -8.83 11.78
N ASP A 54 -9.48 -9.71 10.98
CA ASP A 54 -10.24 -10.78 10.35
C ASP A 54 -10.91 -11.64 11.43
N ALA A 55 -12.11 -12.14 11.17
CA ALA A 55 -12.85 -13.02 12.09
C ALA A 55 -12.07 -14.30 12.47
N ASN A 56 -11.11 -14.69 11.61
CA ASN A 56 -10.21 -15.83 11.83
C ASN A 56 -8.83 -15.40 12.36
N SER A 57 -8.63 -14.11 12.66
CA SER A 57 -7.34 -13.61 13.13
C SER A 57 -6.99 -14.21 14.48
N LYS A 58 -5.76 -14.70 14.60
CA LYS A 58 -5.19 -15.12 15.87
C LYS A 58 -4.89 -13.89 16.74
N PRO A 59 -4.74 -14.06 18.08
CA PRO A 59 -4.32 -12.95 18.96
C PRO A 59 -2.99 -12.30 18.53
N THR A 60 -2.13 -13.06 17.87
CA THR A 60 -0.83 -12.63 17.33
C THR A 60 -0.92 -11.87 15.99
N THR A 61 -2.09 -11.85 15.34
CA THR A 61 -2.28 -11.08 14.12
C THR A 61 -2.22 -9.58 14.44
N PRO A 62 -1.40 -8.79 13.75
CA PRO A 62 -1.30 -7.35 13.98
C PRO A 62 -2.66 -6.66 13.81
N ARG A 63 -2.95 -5.74 14.73
CA ARG A 63 -4.12 -4.87 14.65
C ARG A 63 -3.91 -3.85 13.53
N SER A 64 -4.90 -3.68 12.67
CA SER A 64 -4.92 -2.65 11.63
C SER A 64 -5.93 -1.57 12.01
N ILE A 65 -5.49 -0.32 12.04
CA ILE A 65 -6.35 0.85 12.29
C ILE A 65 -6.56 1.57 10.97
N ASN A 66 -7.80 1.67 10.53
CA ASN A 66 -8.20 2.24 9.25
C ASN A 66 -8.86 3.60 9.43
N GLN A 67 -9.06 4.32 8.32
CA GLN A 67 -9.72 5.63 8.24
C GLN A 67 -8.95 6.74 8.95
N VAL A 68 -7.64 6.57 9.10
CA VAL A 68 -6.73 7.49 9.78
C VAL A 68 -6.69 8.87 9.12
N GLU A 69 -6.95 8.94 7.81
CA GLU A 69 -6.97 10.16 7.01
C GLU A 69 -8.08 11.14 7.38
N TYR A 70 -9.14 10.66 8.05
CA TYR A 70 -10.23 11.51 8.53
C TYR A 70 -9.98 12.14 9.90
N VAL A 71 -8.94 11.69 10.61
CA VAL A 71 -8.67 12.12 11.98
C VAL A 71 -7.42 12.99 12.07
N GLU A 72 -6.40 12.71 11.26
CA GLU A 72 -5.13 13.42 11.30
C GLU A 72 -4.65 13.76 9.88
N GLN A 73 -4.39 15.04 9.64
CA GLN A 73 -4.03 15.61 8.34
C GLN A 73 -2.79 14.95 7.73
N VAL A 74 -1.81 14.54 8.54
CA VAL A 74 -0.58 13.88 8.06
C VAL A 74 -0.85 12.63 7.22
N PHE A 75 -1.93 11.90 7.50
CA PHE A 75 -2.32 10.74 6.69
C PHE A 75 -3.10 11.15 5.43
N ALA A 76 -3.87 12.22 5.49
CA ALA A 76 -4.52 12.79 4.31
C ALA A 76 -3.48 13.31 3.30
N ASP A 77 -2.46 14.02 3.79
CA ASP A 77 -1.35 14.52 2.97
C ASP A 77 -0.50 13.37 2.40
N LEU A 78 -0.31 12.30 3.17
CA LEU A 78 0.40 11.11 2.71
C LEU A 78 -0.28 10.47 1.48
N ILE A 79 -1.60 10.41 1.43
CA ILE A 79 -2.35 9.85 0.30
C ILE A 79 -2.11 10.66 -0.99
N LEU A 80 -1.92 11.98 -0.85
CA LEU A 80 -1.63 12.88 -1.96
C LEU A 80 -0.13 13.17 -2.12
N ASN A 81 0.73 12.44 -1.40
CA ASN A 81 2.18 12.63 -1.46
C ASN A 81 2.68 12.58 -2.91
N ARG A 82 3.47 13.58 -3.30
CA ARG A 82 3.95 13.78 -4.67
C ARG A 82 4.69 12.57 -5.22
N GLU A 83 5.60 11.98 -4.42
CA GLU A 83 6.44 10.85 -4.85
C GLU A 83 5.62 9.56 -5.02
N ILE A 84 4.61 9.35 -4.18
CA ILE A 84 3.68 8.23 -4.31
C ILE A 84 2.79 8.46 -5.53
N MET A 85 2.18 9.64 -5.65
CA MET A 85 1.20 9.94 -6.70
C MET A 85 1.80 9.93 -8.10
N ARG A 86 3.07 10.34 -8.30
CA ARG A 86 3.72 10.25 -9.63
C ARG A 86 3.79 8.82 -10.16
N VAL A 87 3.96 7.84 -9.24
CA VAL A 87 3.99 6.42 -9.58
C VAL A 87 2.57 5.89 -9.80
N VAL A 88 1.67 6.19 -8.87
CA VAL A 88 0.26 5.76 -8.94
C VAL A 88 -0.40 6.24 -10.22
N LEU A 89 -0.22 7.51 -10.60
CA LEU A 89 -0.76 8.06 -11.84
C LEU A 89 -0.25 7.31 -13.06
N ALA A 90 1.06 7.04 -13.12
CA ALA A 90 1.67 6.35 -14.25
C ALA A 90 1.20 4.89 -14.38
N LEU A 91 0.96 4.20 -13.24
CA LEU A 91 0.57 2.79 -13.23
C LEU A 91 -0.95 2.55 -13.31
N THR A 92 -1.77 3.60 -13.18
CA THR A 92 -3.24 3.53 -13.28
C THR A 92 -3.79 4.23 -14.53
N ASP A 93 -2.93 4.52 -15.50
CA ASP A 93 -3.26 5.31 -16.70
C ASP A 93 -3.97 6.65 -16.35
N ASN A 94 -3.50 7.33 -15.30
CA ASN A 94 -4.07 8.57 -14.77
C ASN A 94 -5.55 8.46 -14.32
N CYS A 95 -5.97 7.27 -13.91
CA CYS A 95 -7.32 7.03 -13.41
C CYS A 95 -7.31 6.42 -11.99
N PRO A 96 -6.59 7.01 -11.00
CA PRO A 96 -6.51 6.44 -9.66
C PRO A 96 -7.76 6.68 -8.83
N GLN A 97 -7.98 5.77 -7.88
CA GLN A 97 -8.89 5.93 -6.75
C GLN A 97 -8.17 5.50 -5.47
N HIS A 98 -8.22 6.30 -4.42
CA HIS A 98 -7.81 5.87 -3.09
C HIS A 98 -8.92 5.01 -2.46
N VAL A 99 -8.56 3.82 -1.97
CA VAL A 99 -9.55 2.85 -1.46
C VAL A 99 -9.31 2.44 -0.01
N GLY A 100 -8.25 2.90 0.62
CA GLY A 100 -8.03 2.65 2.03
C GLY A 100 -6.63 2.98 2.51
N THR A 101 -6.56 3.36 3.79
CA THR A 101 -5.31 3.58 4.51
C THR A 101 -5.35 2.76 5.79
N ALA A 102 -4.30 1.98 6.04
CA ALA A 102 -4.19 1.13 7.21
C ALA A 102 -2.89 1.40 7.96
N LEU A 103 -3.00 1.69 9.25
CA LEU A 103 -1.88 1.87 10.18
C LEU A 103 -1.69 0.60 10.98
N THR A 104 -0.48 0.03 10.97
CA THR A 104 -0.17 -1.24 11.63
C THR A 104 1.07 -1.14 12.51
N ALA A 105 1.09 -1.93 13.58
CA ALA A 105 2.24 -2.14 14.45
C ALA A 105 2.45 -3.65 14.65
N ASN A 106 3.61 -4.15 14.24
CA ASN A 106 4.01 -5.55 14.41
C ASN A 106 5.09 -5.63 15.48
N THR A 107 4.92 -6.54 16.43
CA THR A 107 5.89 -6.87 17.47
C THR A 107 6.56 -8.21 17.21
N LYS A 108 7.52 -8.61 18.03
CA LYS A 108 8.12 -9.96 18.00
C LYS A 108 7.11 -11.09 18.16
N ASP A 109 5.98 -10.79 18.83
CA ASP A 109 4.91 -11.77 19.06
C ASP A 109 3.92 -11.85 17.89
N SER A 110 4.00 -10.89 16.96
CA SER A 110 3.15 -10.90 15.76
C SER A 110 3.51 -12.05 14.84
N ASP A 111 2.50 -12.67 14.25
CA ASP A 111 2.70 -13.67 13.20
C ASP A 111 3.37 -13.02 11.97
N ASP A 112 4.06 -13.83 11.20
CA ASP A 112 4.46 -13.50 9.85
C ASP A 112 3.23 -13.51 8.90
N LEU A 113 3.42 -13.02 7.70
CA LEU A 113 2.42 -13.04 6.64
C LEU A 113 2.93 -13.90 5.49
N ALA A 114 2.34 -15.06 5.31
CA ALA A 114 2.68 -15.97 4.23
C ALA A 114 2.51 -15.32 2.85
N PHE A 115 3.18 -15.86 1.84
CA PHE A 115 3.00 -15.41 0.47
C PHE A 115 1.55 -15.48 0.02
N HIS A 116 1.06 -14.36 -0.47
CA HIS A 116 -0.25 -14.15 -1.08
C HIS A 116 -0.13 -13.21 -2.28
N GLY A 117 -1.25 -12.87 -2.92
CA GLY A 117 -1.22 -12.15 -4.19
C GLY A 117 -0.70 -13.03 -5.32
N GLY A 118 -0.32 -12.41 -6.41
CA GLY A 118 0.16 -13.10 -7.60
C GLY A 118 -0.94 -13.75 -8.43
N LEU A 119 -0.54 -14.24 -9.58
CA LEU A 119 -1.40 -15.01 -10.49
C LEU A 119 -1.38 -16.49 -10.04
N SER A 120 -1.94 -16.78 -8.87
CA SER A 120 -2.01 -18.16 -8.39
C SER A 120 -3.13 -18.90 -9.10
N GLY A 121 -2.74 -19.70 -10.08
CA GLY A 121 -3.44 -20.78 -10.78
C GLY A 121 -4.95 -20.86 -10.61
N GLY A 122 -5.70 -19.96 -11.19
CA GLY A 122 -7.14 -19.95 -11.03
C GLY A 122 -7.82 -18.90 -11.92
N ILE A 123 -9.06 -18.62 -11.62
CA ILE A 123 -9.82 -17.59 -12.30
C ILE A 123 -9.12 -16.25 -12.09
N HIS A 124 -8.92 -15.55 -13.18
CA HIS A 124 -8.35 -14.21 -13.18
C HIS A 124 -9.06 -13.30 -12.15
N ASN A 125 -8.30 -12.80 -11.17
CA ASN A 125 -8.79 -11.82 -10.21
C ASN A 125 -8.54 -10.42 -10.78
N PRO A 126 -9.60 -9.64 -11.09
CA PRO A 126 -9.43 -8.30 -11.67
C PRO A 126 -8.61 -7.33 -10.81
N ALA A 127 -8.50 -7.60 -9.51
CA ALA A 127 -7.65 -6.83 -8.61
C ALA A 127 -6.16 -7.09 -8.85
N ASN A 128 -5.82 -8.24 -9.42
CA ASN A 128 -4.45 -8.66 -9.69
C ASN A 128 -4.10 -8.49 -11.18
N ASP A 129 -4.82 -7.65 -11.90
CA ASP A 129 -4.53 -7.41 -13.30
C ASP A 129 -3.28 -6.54 -13.46
N TYR A 130 -2.38 -7.00 -14.30
CA TYR A 130 -1.17 -6.30 -14.69
C TYR A 130 -0.98 -6.42 -16.20
N GLN A 131 -0.80 -5.30 -16.86
CA GLN A 131 -0.57 -5.24 -18.28
C GLN A 131 0.58 -4.27 -18.60
N ALA A 132 1.42 -4.62 -19.55
CA ALA A 132 2.44 -3.73 -20.09
C ALA A 132 2.38 -3.79 -21.62
N ALA A 133 2.17 -2.63 -22.25
CA ALA A 133 2.11 -2.49 -23.71
C ALA A 133 2.47 -1.06 -24.10
N ASP A 134 3.14 -0.91 -25.24
CA ASP A 134 3.47 0.39 -25.85
C ASP A 134 4.19 1.35 -24.88
N GLY A 135 5.09 0.82 -24.04
CA GLY A 135 5.86 1.61 -23.06
C GLY A 135 5.03 2.11 -21.87
N ARG A 136 3.80 1.63 -21.71
CA ARG A 136 2.92 1.91 -20.56
C ARG A 136 2.71 0.68 -19.72
N ILE A 137 2.55 0.88 -18.42
CA ILE A 137 2.18 -0.15 -17.45
C ILE A 137 0.79 0.20 -16.92
N PHE A 138 0.00 -0.82 -16.71
CA PHE A 138 -1.32 -0.71 -16.11
C PHE A 138 -1.45 -1.78 -15.02
N ALA A 139 -1.70 -1.34 -13.79
CA ALA A 139 -1.93 -2.20 -12.63
C ALA A 139 -3.23 -1.79 -11.95
N THR A 140 -4.12 -2.74 -11.72
CA THR A 140 -5.46 -2.45 -11.18
C THR A 140 -5.45 -2.16 -9.69
N PHE A 141 -4.49 -2.70 -8.94
CA PHE A 141 -4.40 -2.48 -7.50
C PHE A 141 -2.94 -2.26 -7.08
N LEU A 142 -2.71 -1.17 -6.37
CA LEU A 142 -1.40 -0.75 -5.90
C LEU A 142 -1.41 -0.55 -4.38
N ASN A 143 -0.36 -1.02 -3.73
CA ASN A 143 -0.07 -0.77 -2.33
C ASN A 143 1.16 0.11 -2.20
N ALA A 144 1.08 1.19 -1.44
CA ALA A 144 2.21 1.99 -1.00
C ALA A 144 2.44 1.72 0.49
N GLY A 145 3.40 0.85 0.79
CA GLY A 145 3.81 0.51 2.15
C GLY A 145 4.88 1.50 2.64
N VAL A 146 4.47 2.44 3.47
CA VAL A 146 5.35 3.43 4.09
C VAL A 146 5.97 2.85 5.34
N SER A 147 7.28 2.82 5.42
CA SER A 147 7.99 2.40 6.63
C SER A 147 8.17 3.57 7.58
N LEU A 148 7.68 3.44 8.81
CA LEU A 148 7.86 4.45 9.87
C LEU A 148 9.08 4.17 10.75
N VAL A 149 9.75 3.03 10.55
CA VAL A 149 10.97 2.59 11.23
C VAL A 149 11.93 1.97 10.23
N ASP A 150 13.20 1.83 10.60
CA ASP A 150 14.14 1.06 9.81
C ASP A 150 13.77 -0.43 9.83
N VAL A 151 13.75 -1.07 8.65
CA VAL A 151 13.46 -2.49 8.49
C VAL A 151 14.74 -3.23 8.08
N PRO A 152 15.36 -3.98 9.01
CA PRO A 152 16.62 -4.67 8.73
C PRO A 152 16.40 -5.89 7.81
N PRO A 153 17.49 -6.38 7.18
CA PRO A 153 17.46 -7.64 6.43
C PRO A 153 16.93 -8.81 7.26
N GLY A 154 16.22 -9.72 6.62
CA GLY A 154 15.66 -10.92 7.26
C GLY A 154 14.28 -10.71 7.86
N THR A 155 13.76 -9.45 7.89
CA THR A 155 12.44 -9.12 8.43
C THR A 155 11.58 -8.34 7.42
N GLY A 156 10.31 -8.17 7.73
CA GLY A 156 9.42 -7.29 6.98
C GLY A 156 9.10 -7.78 5.58
N PHE A 157 8.94 -6.86 4.65
CA PHE A 157 8.44 -7.16 3.31
C PHE A 157 9.34 -8.11 2.54
N VAL A 158 8.72 -9.13 1.96
CA VAL A 158 9.34 -10.14 1.10
C VAL A 158 8.45 -10.40 -0.10
N CYS A 159 9.05 -10.61 -1.27
CA CYS A 159 8.30 -10.84 -2.49
C CYS A 159 9.03 -11.78 -3.45
N ILE A 160 8.34 -12.18 -4.50
CA ILE A 160 8.92 -12.91 -5.64
C ILE A 160 8.90 -11.98 -6.85
N PRO A 161 10.00 -11.27 -7.17
CA PRO A 161 10.08 -10.38 -8.32
C PRO A 161 9.66 -11.08 -9.61
N GLY A 162 8.86 -10.40 -10.43
CA GLY A 162 8.34 -10.94 -11.69
C GLY A 162 7.10 -11.84 -11.57
N SER A 163 6.70 -12.23 -10.35
CA SER A 163 5.52 -13.09 -10.15
C SER A 163 4.20 -12.44 -10.55
N HIS A 164 4.14 -11.10 -10.61
CA HIS A 164 2.96 -10.34 -11.06
C HIS A 164 2.58 -10.59 -12.53
N LYS A 165 3.46 -11.22 -13.30
CA LYS A 165 3.26 -11.60 -14.71
C LYS A 165 3.63 -13.07 -14.99
N SER A 166 3.76 -13.87 -13.94
CA SER A 166 4.07 -15.30 -14.08
C SER A 166 2.79 -16.09 -14.40
N TYR A 167 2.83 -16.86 -15.48
CA TYR A 167 1.74 -17.76 -15.87
C TYR A 167 1.73 -19.07 -15.07
N PHE A 168 2.80 -19.36 -14.34
CA PHE A 168 2.91 -20.59 -13.57
C PHE A 168 2.69 -20.30 -12.09
N PRO A 169 1.98 -21.20 -11.38
CA PRO A 169 1.83 -21.08 -9.93
C PRO A 169 3.18 -21.22 -9.25
N ARG A 170 3.34 -20.53 -8.13
CA ARG A 170 4.50 -20.69 -7.26
C ARG A 170 4.56 -22.13 -6.73
N PRO A 171 5.72 -22.82 -6.79
CA PRO A 171 5.88 -24.13 -6.13
C PRO A 171 5.64 -24.02 -4.61
N ASP A 172 4.91 -24.97 -4.04
CA ASP A 172 4.47 -24.92 -2.64
C ASP A 172 5.63 -24.86 -1.62
N HIS A 173 6.80 -25.42 -1.96
CA HIS A 173 7.98 -25.40 -1.09
C HIS A 173 8.67 -24.04 -1.02
N ILE A 174 8.39 -23.11 -1.93
CA ILE A 174 8.96 -21.75 -1.88
C ILE A 174 8.10 -20.92 -0.96
N ASP A 175 8.57 -20.66 0.25
CA ASP A 175 7.91 -19.83 1.25
C ASP A 175 8.68 -18.51 1.51
N ILE A 176 8.18 -17.72 2.43
CA ILE A 176 8.76 -16.41 2.78
C ILE A 176 10.17 -16.50 3.39
N TYR A 177 10.60 -17.67 3.86
CA TYR A 177 11.93 -17.93 4.43
C TYR A 177 12.84 -18.69 3.47
N ASP A 178 12.34 -19.06 2.30
CA ASP A 178 13.13 -19.80 1.32
C ASP A 178 14.36 -18.99 0.89
N GLY A 179 15.50 -19.67 0.82
CA GLY A 179 16.76 -19.12 0.33
C GLY A 179 16.89 -19.11 -1.20
N SER A 180 15.80 -19.39 -1.92
CA SER A 180 15.76 -19.34 -3.39
C SER A 180 16.17 -17.97 -3.90
N PRO A 181 16.97 -17.88 -4.98
CA PRO A 181 17.30 -16.62 -5.61
C PRO A 181 16.09 -15.89 -6.21
N THR A 182 14.92 -16.53 -6.24
CA THR A 182 13.66 -15.92 -6.68
C THR A 182 12.94 -15.18 -5.56
N VAL A 183 13.37 -15.32 -4.31
CA VAL A 183 12.75 -14.62 -3.15
C VAL A 183 13.62 -13.44 -2.76
N ASP A 184 13.01 -12.26 -2.80
CA ASP A 184 13.66 -10.99 -2.43
C ASP A 184 13.08 -10.45 -1.12
N ASN A 185 13.97 -10.10 -0.17
CA ASN A 185 13.61 -9.44 1.08
C ASN A 185 14.08 -7.99 1.05
N VAL A 186 13.14 -7.07 0.98
CA VAL A 186 13.38 -5.65 0.73
C VAL A 186 13.57 -4.90 2.04
N SER A 187 14.83 -4.56 2.35
CA SER A 187 15.16 -3.68 3.48
C SER A 187 14.93 -2.23 3.14
N VAL A 188 14.34 -1.48 4.07
CA VAL A 188 14.01 -0.06 3.91
C VAL A 188 14.33 0.73 5.17
N LYS A 189 14.43 2.04 5.02
CA LYS A 189 14.60 3.00 6.12
C LYS A 189 13.28 3.69 6.44
N ALA A 190 13.20 4.28 7.63
CA ALA A 190 12.10 5.17 7.98
C ALA A 190 11.94 6.27 6.93
N GLY A 191 10.73 6.49 6.42
CA GLY A 191 10.42 7.42 5.33
C GLY A 191 10.51 6.84 3.91
N ASP A 192 11.07 5.63 3.74
CA ASP A 192 11.00 4.92 2.46
C ASP A 192 9.59 4.35 2.22
N VAL A 193 9.23 4.24 0.95
CA VAL A 193 7.96 3.62 0.52
C VAL A 193 8.24 2.46 -0.42
N VAL A 194 7.74 1.28 -0.10
CA VAL A 194 7.67 0.16 -1.04
C VAL A 194 6.33 0.23 -1.75
N LEU A 195 6.34 0.61 -3.02
CA LEU A 195 5.13 0.65 -3.84
C LEU A 195 5.11 -0.58 -4.74
N PHE A 196 4.05 -1.38 -4.66
CA PHE A 196 3.95 -2.65 -5.38
C PHE A 196 2.54 -2.92 -5.88
N THR A 197 2.43 -3.74 -6.93
CA THR A 197 1.13 -4.23 -7.41
C THR A 197 0.65 -5.42 -6.59
N GLU A 198 -0.64 -5.52 -6.32
CA GLU A 198 -1.26 -6.69 -5.66
C GLU A 198 -1.08 -7.98 -6.46
N ALA A 199 -0.82 -7.87 -7.77
CA ALA A 199 -0.44 -9.00 -8.61
C ALA A 199 0.91 -9.64 -8.21
N LEU A 200 1.78 -8.92 -7.49
CA LEU A 200 3.05 -9.45 -7.00
C LEU A 200 2.81 -10.45 -5.87
N CYS A 201 3.38 -11.65 -5.96
CA CYS A 201 3.41 -12.59 -4.85
C CYS A 201 4.29 -11.99 -3.74
N HIS A 202 3.69 -11.68 -2.59
CA HIS A 202 4.35 -10.97 -1.50
C HIS A 202 3.88 -11.45 -0.13
N GLY A 203 4.65 -11.11 0.88
CA GLY A 203 4.39 -11.45 2.27
C GLY A 203 5.24 -10.62 3.23
N ALA A 204 5.33 -11.05 4.47
CA ALA A 204 6.19 -10.40 5.44
C ALA A 204 6.82 -11.43 6.38
N ARG A 205 8.14 -11.37 6.51
CA ARG A 205 8.88 -12.14 7.52
C ARG A 205 8.63 -11.58 8.90
N LYS A 206 8.74 -12.45 9.91
CA LYS A 206 8.56 -12.13 11.32
C LYS A 206 9.46 -10.96 11.73
N TRP A 207 8.91 -10.08 12.55
CA TRP A 207 9.66 -8.98 13.16
C TRP A 207 10.54 -9.49 14.30
N THR A 208 11.77 -9.01 14.38
CA THR A 208 12.78 -9.49 15.33
C THR A 208 13.29 -8.43 16.32
N GLU A 209 13.03 -7.14 16.03
CA GLU A 209 13.51 -6.05 16.84
C GLU A 209 12.61 -5.81 18.07
N ASP A 210 13.15 -5.19 19.12
CA ASP A 210 12.43 -4.90 20.37
C ASP A 210 11.34 -3.83 20.16
N GLU A 211 11.67 -2.78 19.40
CA GLU A 211 10.70 -1.75 19.02
C GLU A 211 9.74 -2.25 17.93
N PRO A 212 8.45 -1.94 18.02
CA PRO A 212 7.49 -2.37 17.01
C PRO A 212 7.82 -1.88 15.60
N ARG A 213 7.61 -2.72 14.59
CA ARG A 213 7.57 -2.31 13.19
C ARG A 213 6.26 -1.57 12.92
N ARG A 214 6.37 -0.28 12.69
CA ARG A 214 5.22 0.59 12.36
C ARG A 214 5.19 0.85 10.87
N SER A 215 4.02 0.68 10.26
CA SER A 215 3.84 0.88 8.82
C SER A 215 2.49 1.49 8.49
N VAL A 216 2.44 2.30 7.44
CA VAL A 216 1.19 2.78 6.83
C VAL A 216 1.07 2.18 5.45
N PHE A 217 -0.05 1.50 5.18
CA PHE A 217 -0.39 1.03 3.85
C PHE A 217 -1.45 1.92 3.24
N VAL A 218 -1.09 2.61 2.16
CA VAL A 218 -2.03 3.40 1.35
C VAL A 218 -2.35 2.59 0.10
N ARG A 219 -3.65 2.38 -0.16
CA ARG A 219 -4.12 1.51 -1.24
C ARG A 219 -4.83 2.31 -2.32
N TYR A 220 -4.46 2.02 -3.56
CA TYR A 220 -5.08 2.63 -4.73
C TYR A 220 -5.57 1.56 -5.70
N THR A 221 -6.64 1.90 -6.40
CA THR A 221 -7.16 1.11 -7.52
C THR A 221 -7.48 2.03 -8.69
N THR A 222 -7.98 1.48 -9.77
CA THR A 222 -8.50 2.28 -10.88
C THR A 222 -9.86 2.85 -10.54
N SER A 223 -10.10 4.11 -10.88
CA SER A 223 -11.30 4.86 -10.48
C SER A 223 -12.63 4.31 -10.99
N TYR A 224 -12.59 3.46 -12.01
CA TYR A 224 -13.78 2.82 -12.59
C TYR A 224 -14.06 1.42 -12.01
N ALA A 225 -13.24 0.96 -11.07
CA ALA A 225 -13.43 -0.32 -10.40
C ALA A 225 -13.83 -0.08 -8.93
N SER A 226 -14.98 -0.59 -8.51
CA SER A 226 -15.35 -0.59 -7.09
C SER A 226 -14.74 -1.82 -6.42
N TRP A 227 -13.73 -1.61 -5.60
CA TRP A 227 -13.03 -2.69 -4.89
C TRP A 227 -13.86 -3.26 -3.73
N SER A 228 -14.48 -2.39 -2.95
CA SER A 228 -15.34 -2.81 -1.85
C SER A 228 -16.36 -1.71 -1.51
N PRO A 229 -17.48 -2.06 -0.86
CA PRO A 229 -18.45 -1.07 -0.41
C PRO A 229 -17.87 -0.02 0.55
N GLY A 230 -16.85 -0.37 1.32
CA GLY A 230 -16.18 0.53 2.26
C GLY A 230 -15.12 1.46 1.64
N ALA A 231 -14.85 1.34 0.34
CA ALA A 231 -13.87 2.17 -0.35
C ALA A 231 -14.41 3.58 -0.68
N ALA A 232 -15.72 3.79 -0.65
CA ALA A 232 -16.33 5.10 -0.87
C ALA A 232 -15.96 6.09 0.24
N PRO A 233 -15.90 7.40 -0.04
CA PRO A 233 -15.67 8.40 0.99
C PRO A 233 -16.79 8.38 2.03
N LEU A 234 -16.43 8.63 3.30
CA LEU A 234 -17.39 8.75 4.38
C LEU A 234 -18.04 10.12 4.36
N GLU A 235 -19.29 10.21 3.91
CA GLU A 235 -20.02 11.49 3.77
C GLU A 235 -20.13 12.24 5.09
N ALA A 236 -20.30 11.54 6.22
CA ALA A 236 -20.39 12.14 7.55
C ALA A 236 -19.08 12.84 7.99
N TYR A 237 -17.97 12.55 7.32
CA TYR A 237 -16.64 13.07 7.63
C TYR A 237 -16.03 13.83 6.43
N ARG A 238 -16.87 14.26 5.49
CA ARG A 238 -16.42 14.97 4.28
C ARG A 238 -15.58 16.19 4.60
N ASP A 239 -15.99 16.98 5.60
CA ASP A 239 -15.32 18.22 5.99
C ASP A 239 -13.97 17.99 6.73
N HIS A 240 -13.63 16.73 7.00
CA HIS A 240 -12.35 16.36 7.62
C HIS A 240 -11.22 16.13 6.62
N ILE A 241 -11.52 16.07 5.35
CA ILE A 241 -10.54 15.86 4.26
C ILE A 241 -10.69 16.94 3.20
N SER A 242 -9.62 17.17 2.43
CA SER A 242 -9.64 18.12 1.33
C SER A 242 -10.58 17.68 0.20
N GLU A 243 -11.05 18.64 -0.61
CA GLU A 243 -11.81 18.35 -1.83
C GLU A 243 -11.06 17.41 -2.77
N ASP A 244 -9.73 17.55 -2.86
CA ASP A 244 -8.88 16.72 -3.69
C ASP A 244 -8.85 15.27 -3.22
N LEU A 245 -8.72 15.05 -1.93
CA LEU A 245 -8.78 13.69 -1.38
C LEU A 245 -10.18 13.11 -1.49
N TYR A 246 -11.23 13.91 -1.23
CA TYR A 246 -12.60 13.45 -1.40
C TYR A 246 -12.88 13.02 -2.85
N GLU A 247 -12.46 13.82 -3.84
CA GLU A 247 -12.60 13.47 -5.26
C GLU A 247 -11.76 12.23 -5.62
N LEU A 248 -10.54 12.12 -5.07
CA LEU A 248 -9.68 10.95 -5.31
C LEU A 248 -10.32 9.64 -4.82
N LYS A 249 -11.09 9.69 -3.73
CA LYS A 249 -11.79 8.52 -3.17
C LYS A 249 -13.05 8.12 -3.96
N GLN A 250 -13.58 8.98 -4.83
CA GLN A 250 -14.79 8.68 -5.59
C GLN A 250 -14.53 7.73 -6.76
N VAL A 251 -15.53 6.89 -7.07
CA VAL A 251 -15.59 6.16 -8.34
C VAL A 251 -15.81 7.15 -9.48
N ALA A 252 -15.17 6.92 -10.60
CA ALA A 252 -15.37 7.68 -11.82
C ALA A 252 -15.39 6.76 -13.05
N SER A 253 -16.04 7.14 -14.12
CA SER A 253 -16.03 6.34 -15.35
C SER A 253 -14.62 6.29 -15.97
N PHE A 254 -14.31 5.23 -16.69
CA PHE A 254 -13.00 5.02 -17.33
C PHE A 254 -12.48 6.21 -18.16
N ARG A 255 -13.38 6.95 -18.80
CA ARG A 255 -13.02 8.11 -19.65
C ARG A 255 -13.01 9.43 -18.89
N HIS A 256 -13.41 9.44 -17.62
CA HIS A 256 -13.48 10.65 -16.82
C HIS A 256 -12.20 10.82 -16.02
N ARG A 257 -11.43 11.86 -16.33
CA ARG A 257 -10.31 12.29 -15.55
C ARG A 257 -10.76 13.21 -14.43
N LYS A 258 -10.42 12.89 -13.18
CA LYS A 258 -10.74 13.69 -12.02
C LYS A 258 -9.94 15.01 -12.03
N LYS A 259 -10.50 16.08 -11.49
CA LYS A 259 -9.82 17.40 -11.40
C LYS A 259 -8.56 17.34 -10.54
N VAL A 260 -8.58 16.57 -9.46
CA VAL A 260 -7.39 16.34 -8.64
C VAL A 260 -6.25 15.71 -9.46
N VAL A 261 -6.55 14.79 -10.36
CA VAL A 261 -5.56 14.19 -11.26
C VAL A 261 -4.99 15.22 -12.23
N GLU A 262 -5.81 16.10 -12.76
CA GLU A 262 -5.35 17.18 -13.66
C GLU A 262 -4.39 18.14 -12.93
N ARG A 263 -4.70 18.51 -11.67
CA ARG A 263 -3.80 19.34 -10.85
C ARG A 263 -2.47 18.62 -10.55
N LEU A 264 -2.54 17.39 -10.09
CA LEU A 264 -1.33 16.60 -9.80
C LEU A 264 -0.43 16.43 -11.03
N LEU A 265 -0.99 16.25 -12.21
CA LEU A 265 -0.21 16.17 -13.46
C LEU A 265 0.45 17.50 -13.83
N GLN A 266 -0.20 18.65 -13.55
CA GLN A 266 0.40 19.96 -13.74
C GLN A 266 1.56 20.19 -12.78
N ASP A 267 1.43 19.79 -11.51
CA ASP A 267 2.47 19.93 -10.49
C ASP A 267 3.68 18.99 -10.72
N LEU A 268 3.49 17.92 -11.49
CA LEU A 268 4.53 16.94 -11.84
C LEU A 268 5.20 17.21 -13.20
N ALA A 269 4.68 18.17 -13.98
CA ALA A 269 5.25 18.56 -15.28
C ALA A 269 6.49 19.42 -15.11
#